data_a41f91aedfc6cafaa06e2ab2c56690b9
#
_entry.id   a41f91aedfc6cafaa06e2ab2c56690b9
#
_cell.length_a   1.000
_cell.length_b   1.000
_cell.length_c   1.000
_cell.angle_alpha   90.00
_cell.angle_beta   90.00
_cell.angle_gamma   90.00
#
_symmetry.space_group_name_H-M   'P 1'
#
loop_
_entity.id
_entity.type
_entity.pdbx_description
1 polymer ?
#
loop_
_entity_poly.entity_id
_entity_poly.type
_entity_poly.pdbx_seq_one_letter_code
_entity_poly.pdbx_strand_id
1 'polypeptide(L)'
;FVTNRDTSNANTLVGQTGTTPDRPEAHCAMIELLRTENGRQYGLNIFDSTSTNNLTTLKRATKVKITTHNYDESDGSGHCPGIGTEVFNVTAKSSYGSTENISSVKNSSGSVLTSGKDNLTFRITALGQQGVSPNYNATSNGPGGQNYRCSYNLEVVLLHGGEGWDVGDVVRVLPEAASEASGADTQAYLDVTVTEIETTQVKATLTNNGDGLIRPSPTPFDADTAVTADTILAGIKTQLEAISGTPISAKVIGPGIYLSSSSPFNVEIAEEDLMRVFQKSVNDVTRLPNMCRHGYIVKVSNARMSDEDDYYLRFTGENNLDGAGSWSECPIPGITDTLTNMPLVIQRTALTTFTVRPFVYEKRRVGDTHTNQMPTFVGSRINKVLFFRNRLALLSGENVILSRPGTLGKPDFFIESALTVSASDPID
;
A
#
# COMPACT_ATOMS: atom_id res chain seq x y z
N PHE A 1 18.17 10.31 -50.88
CA PHE A 1 18.81 10.15 -49.57
C PHE A 1 20.32 10.35 -49.69
N VAL A 2 20.90 11.01 -48.71
CA VAL A 2 22.34 11.23 -48.58
C VAL A 2 22.75 10.84 -47.14
N THR A 3 23.79 10.05 -47.05
CA THR A 3 24.33 9.64 -45.74
C THR A 3 25.80 10.02 -45.65
N ASN A 4 26.24 10.39 -44.44
CA ASN A 4 27.65 10.57 -44.15
C ASN A 4 28.27 9.17 -43.87
N ARG A 5 29.37 8.88 -44.57
CA ARG A 5 30.09 7.61 -44.39
C ARG A 5 31.13 7.64 -43.27
N ASP A 6 31.38 8.82 -42.72
CA ASP A 6 32.27 9.00 -41.57
C ASP A 6 31.47 8.95 -40.29
N THR A 7 31.71 7.91 -39.49
CA THR A 7 30.99 7.68 -38.21
C THR A 7 31.33 8.73 -37.14
N SER A 8 32.51 9.36 -37.22
CA SER A 8 32.91 10.39 -36.26
C SER A 8 32.06 11.67 -36.38
N ASN A 9 31.54 11.95 -37.56
CA ASN A 9 30.70 13.12 -37.83
C ASN A 9 29.22 12.79 -38.03
N ALA A 10 28.85 11.51 -38.12
CA ALA A 10 27.48 11.09 -38.38
C ALA A 10 26.53 11.48 -37.25
N ASN A 11 26.98 11.43 -36.02
CA ASN A 11 26.18 11.73 -34.83
C ASN A 11 25.80 13.20 -34.67
N THR A 12 26.53 14.11 -35.32
CA THR A 12 26.25 15.54 -35.25
C THR A 12 25.20 16.01 -36.25
N LEU A 13 24.96 15.25 -37.30
CA LEU A 13 24.12 15.69 -38.40
C LEU A 13 22.67 15.24 -38.31
N VAL A 14 22.40 14.05 -37.77
CA VAL A 14 21.04 13.50 -37.78
C VAL A 14 20.80 12.59 -36.56
N GLY A 15 20.19 13.13 -35.57
CA GLY A 15 19.61 12.37 -34.47
C GLY A 15 18.16 12.79 -34.28
N GLN A 16 17.29 11.85 -34.05
CA GLN A 16 15.93 12.14 -33.60
C GLN A 16 15.67 11.41 -32.30
N THR A 17 15.41 12.20 -31.27
CA THR A 17 15.05 11.69 -29.96
C THR A 17 13.53 11.53 -29.87
N GLY A 18 13.07 10.36 -29.49
CA GLY A 18 11.69 10.10 -29.19
C GLY A 18 11.57 9.67 -27.73
N THR A 19 10.76 10.37 -26.98
CA THR A 19 10.38 9.95 -25.62
C THR A 19 8.98 9.36 -25.68
N THR A 20 8.80 8.18 -25.07
CA THR A 20 7.48 7.57 -24.97
C THR A 20 6.69 8.28 -23.87
N PRO A 21 5.34 8.30 -23.97
CA PRO A 21 4.52 8.83 -22.90
C PRO A 21 4.80 8.11 -21.57
N ASP A 22 4.92 8.88 -20.51
CA ASP A 22 4.98 8.34 -19.15
C ASP A 22 3.57 8.10 -18.61
N ARG A 23 3.50 7.48 -17.42
CA ARG A 23 2.24 7.42 -16.66
C ARG A 23 1.79 8.82 -16.32
N PRO A 24 0.47 9.05 -16.12
CA PRO A 24 -0.05 10.35 -15.70
C PRO A 24 0.62 10.87 -14.42
N GLU A 25 0.81 9.97 -13.47
CA GLU A 25 1.54 10.22 -12.22
C GLU A 25 2.57 9.11 -11.99
N ALA A 26 3.72 9.45 -11.38
CA ALA A 26 4.83 8.51 -11.18
C ALA A 26 4.45 7.34 -10.27
N HIS A 27 3.65 7.61 -9.24
CA HIS A 27 3.17 6.62 -8.29
C HIS A 27 1.66 6.64 -8.24
N CYS A 28 1.04 5.60 -8.75
CA CYS A 28 -0.40 5.50 -8.87
C CYS A 28 -0.89 4.05 -8.74
N ALA A 29 -2.17 3.92 -8.40
CA ALA A 29 -2.89 2.66 -8.36
C ALA A 29 -4.35 2.88 -8.76
N MET A 30 -4.95 1.92 -9.45
CA MET A 30 -6.39 1.87 -9.70
C MET A 30 -6.99 0.72 -8.90
N ILE A 31 -8.03 0.99 -8.17
CA ILE A 31 -8.80 0.01 -7.41
C ILE A 31 -10.21 -0.04 -8.02
N GLU A 32 -10.61 -1.21 -8.47
CA GLU A 32 -11.94 -1.46 -9.02
C GLU A 32 -12.81 -2.16 -7.98
N LEU A 33 -14.03 -1.68 -7.80
CA LEU A 33 -15.07 -2.34 -7.03
C LEU A 33 -15.79 -3.34 -7.92
N LEU A 34 -15.72 -4.62 -7.55
CA LEU A 34 -16.29 -5.69 -8.36
C LEU A 34 -17.78 -5.93 -8.05
N ARG A 35 -18.16 -5.81 -6.80
CA ARG A 35 -19.54 -5.97 -6.35
C ARG A 35 -19.79 -5.26 -5.02
N THR A 36 -21.06 -4.98 -4.75
CA THR A 36 -21.52 -4.35 -3.52
C THR A 36 -22.38 -5.33 -2.76
N GLU A 37 -22.09 -5.54 -1.49
CA GLU A 37 -22.82 -6.44 -0.60
C GLU A 37 -23.07 -5.76 0.75
N ASN A 38 -24.26 -5.98 1.33
CA ASN A 38 -24.59 -5.49 2.67
C ASN A 38 -23.79 -6.28 3.73
N GLY A 39 -23.35 -5.59 4.77
CA GLY A 39 -22.64 -6.21 5.89
C GLY A 39 -21.19 -6.63 5.60
N ARG A 40 -20.62 -6.23 4.45
CA ARG A 40 -19.22 -6.46 4.11
C ARG A 40 -18.35 -5.22 4.39
N GLN A 41 -17.07 -5.46 4.60
CA GLN A 41 -16.06 -4.40 4.79
C GLN A 41 -15.27 -4.19 3.50
N TYR A 42 -15.16 -2.93 3.11
CA TYR A 42 -14.35 -2.49 1.97
C TYR A 42 -13.16 -1.72 2.52
N GLY A 43 -12.00 -2.35 2.56
CA GLY A 43 -10.82 -1.77 3.20
C GLY A 43 -9.60 -1.73 2.28
N LEU A 44 -8.82 -0.68 2.41
CA LEU A 44 -7.54 -0.50 1.74
C LEU A 44 -6.42 -0.37 2.78
N ASN A 45 -5.35 -1.13 2.59
CA ASN A 45 -4.10 -0.94 3.30
C ASN A 45 -3.11 -0.25 2.36
N ILE A 46 -2.56 0.88 2.78
CA ILE A 46 -1.60 1.64 1.98
C ILE A 46 -0.28 1.71 2.75
N PHE A 47 0.79 1.27 2.09
CA PHE A 47 2.12 1.17 2.67
C PHE A 47 3.11 2.05 1.92
N ASP A 48 4.09 2.60 2.64
CA ASP A 48 5.26 3.21 2.01
C ASP A 48 6.13 2.13 1.34
N SER A 49 6.45 2.32 0.07
CA SER A 49 7.29 1.41 -0.69
C SER A 49 8.74 1.88 -0.86
N THR A 50 9.10 3.04 -0.31
CA THR A 50 10.47 3.58 -0.42
C THR A 50 11.48 2.80 0.41
N SER A 51 11.02 2.06 1.40
CA SER A 51 11.86 1.29 2.27
C SER A 51 11.60 -0.19 2.10
N THR A 52 12.53 -0.89 1.54
CA THR A 52 12.57 -2.36 1.51
C THR A 52 12.67 -2.97 2.92
N ASN A 53 12.89 -2.13 3.93
CA ASN A 53 13.12 -2.52 5.33
C ASN A 53 12.15 -1.88 6.34
N ASN A 54 11.08 -1.21 5.91
CA ASN A 54 10.08 -0.66 6.84
C ASN A 54 9.15 -1.76 7.35
N LEU A 55 9.73 -2.80 7.89
CA LEU A 55 9.01 -3.74 8.72
C LEU A 55 8.99 -3.16 10.15
N THR A 56 7.83 -2.77 10.60
CA THR A 56 7.62 -2.45 12.00
C THR A 56 7.46 -3.76 12.75
N THR A 57 8.19 -3.89 13.82
CA THR A 57 8.03 -5.05 14.71
C THR A 57 6.80 -4.80 15.58
N LEU A 58 5.73 -5.51 15.30
CA LEU A 58 4.55 -5.53 16.16
C LEU A 58 4.77 -6.54 17.27
N LYS A 59 4.68 -6.07 18.51
CA LYS A 59 4.78 -6.90 19.70
C LYS A 59 3.41 -6.97 20.35
N ARG A 60 2.89 -8.18 20.50
CA ARG A 60 1.59 -8.45 21.14
C ARG A 60 1.78 -9.32 22.35
N ALA A 61 1.09 -9.01 23.44
CA ALA A 61 1.03 -9.91 24.58
C ALA A 61 0.27 -11.19 24.20
N THR A 62 0.82 -12.33 24.54
CA THR A 62 0.17 -13.65 24.40
C THR A 62 -0.23 -14.21 25.75
N LYS A 63 0.38 -13.69 26.84
CA LYS A 63 0.05 -14.12 28.19
C LYS A 63 0.27 -13.01 29.20
N VAL A 64 -0.65 -12.91 30.15
CA VAL A 64 -0.60 -12.00 31.28
C VAL A 64 -0.79 -12.75 32.60
N LYS A 65 -0.28 -12.18 33.67
CA LYS A 65 -0.40 -12.74 35.02
C LYS A 65 -0.57 -11.63 36.03
N ILE A 66 -1.41 -11.84 37.03
CA ILE A 66 -1.47 -10.98 38.20
C ILE A 66 -0.22 -11.25 39.04
N THR A 67 0.60 -10.24 39.27
CA THR A 67 1.88 -10.37 39.99
C THR A 67 1.85 -9.75 41.37
N THR A 68 1.07 -8.69 41.56
CA THR A 68 0.94 -8.00 42.84
C THR A 68 -0.51 -7.54 42.99
N HIS A 69 -1.00 -7.62 44.20
CA HIS A 69 -2.31 -7.08 44.54
C HIS A 69 -2.27 -6.46 45.93
N ASN A 70 -2.98 -5.37 46.12
CA ASN A 70 -3.30 -4.80 47.38
C ASN A 70 -4.83 -4.71 47.45
N TYR A 71 -5.44 -5.81 47.86
CA TYR A 71 -6.88 -5.99 47.87
C TYR A 71 -7.35 -6.55 49.19
N ASP A 72 -6.72 -6.09 50.27
CA ASP A 72 -6.89 -6.62 51.61
C ASP A 72 -7.92 -5.85 52.44
N GLU A 73 -8.87 -5.14 51.85
CA GLU A 73 -9.77 -4.28 52.61
C GLU A 73 -11.10 -4.94 52.92
N SER A 74 -11.43 -4.93 54.19
CA SER A 74 -12.79 -5.10 54.66
C SER A 74 -13.48 -3.72 54.76
N ASP A 75 -14.77 -3.69 54.48
CA ASP A 75 -15.61 -2.48 54.64
C ASP A 75 -15.78 -2.02 56.11
N GLY A 76 -14.96 -2.45 56.99
CA GLY A 76 -15.03 -2.17 58.43
C GLY A 76 -16.15 -2.92 59.16
N SER A 77 -17.03 -3.60 58.44
CA SER A 77 -18.12 -4.41 58.97
C SER A 77 -17.82 -5.91 58.97
N GLY A 78 -16.64 -6.29 58.46
CA GLY A 78 -16.23 -7.68 58.33
C GLY A 78 -16.72 -8.36 57.07
N HIS A 79 -17.28 -7.63 56.16
CA HIS A 79 -17.65 -8.14 54.85
C HIS A 79 -16.51 -7.89 53.85
N CYS A 80 -16.24 -8.89 53.04
CA CYS A 80 -15.33 -8.75 51.91
C CYS A 80 -16.13 -8.34 50.68
N PRO A 81 -15.82 -7.20 50.01
CA PRO A 81 -16.49 -6.80 48.80
C PRO A 81 -16.33 -7.89 47.73
N GLY A 82 -17.44 -8.24 47.08
CA GLY A 82 -17.40 -9.20 46.00
C GLY A 82 -16.76 -8.55 44.75
N ILE A 83 -15.60 -9.03 44.33
CA ILE A 83 -15.10 -8.71 43.03
C ILE A 83 -15.91 -9.55 42.04
N GLY A 84 -16.66 -8.92 41.17
CA GLY A 84 -17.33 -9.58 40.05
C GLY A 84 -16.34 -9.99 38.97
N THR A 85 -16.82 -10.02 37.74
CA THR A 85 -15.98 -10.14 36.54
C THR A 85 -15.87 -8.77 35.93
N GLU A 86 -14.67 -8.29 35.74
CA GLU A 86 -14.41 -6.94 35.18
C GLU A 86 -13.44 -7.04 33.99
N VAL A 87 -13.69 -6.23 32.95
CA VAL A 87 -12.85 -6.17 31.75
C VAL A 87 -12.11 -4.84 31.70
N PHE A 88 -10.80 -4.93 31.53
CA PHE A 88 -9.91 -3.78 31.43
C PHE A 88 -9.36 -3.67 30.00
N ASN A 89 -9.42 -2.46 29.45
CA ASN A 89 -8.87 -2.16 28.13
C ASN A 89 -7.86 -1.01 28.24
N VAL A 90 -6.61 -1.28 27.90
CA VAL A 90 -5.54 -0.29 27.87
C VAL A 90 -5.49 0.34 26.50
N THR A 91 -5.99 1.56 26.39
CA THR A 91 -5.96 2.33 25.13
C THR A 91 -4.90 3.44 25.19
N ALA A 92 -4.25 3.71 24.06
CA ALA A 92 -3.23 4.77 23.90
C ALA A 92 -3.84 6.18 23.93
N LYS A 93 -4.71 6.48 24.87
CA LYS A 93 -5.13 7.86 25.09
C LYS A 93 -4.02 8.61 25.82
N SER A 94 -3.95 9.92 25.63
CA SER A 94 -2.87 10.85 25.97
C SER A 94 -2.31 10.83 27.41
N SER A 95 -2.83 9.99 28.26
CA SER A 95 -2.24 9.60 29.56
C SER A 95 -2.92 8.34 30.08
N TYR A 96 -2.15 7.30 30.35
CA TYR A 96 -2.63 6.18 31.16
C TYR A 96 -3.03 6.72 32.53
N GLY A 97 -4.26 6.55 32.93
CA GLY A 97 -4.74 6.99 34.24
C GLY A 97 -5.96 7.90 34.28
N SER A 98 -6.55 8.22 33.13
CA SER A 98 -7.72 9.14 33.10
C SER A 98 -9.06 8.51 32.75
N THR A 99 -9.11 7.23 32.40
CA THR A 99 -10.35 6.53 32.05
C THR A 99 -10.26 5.03 32.37
N GLU A 100 -11.32 4.49 32.94
CA GLU A 100 -11.59 3.04 33.03
C GLU A 100 -10.70 2.27 34.01
N ASN A 101 -10.54 2.75 35.24
CA ASN A 101 -9.91 1.98 36.33
C ASN A 101 -8.46 1.52 36.06
N ILE A 102 -7.75 2.18 35.12
CA ILE A 102 -6.32 1.96 34.89
C ILE A 102 -5.54 3.09 35.55
N SER A 103 -4.74 2.76 36.53
CA SER A 103 -3.95 3.75 37.29
C SER A 103 -2.62 4.08 36.63
N SER A 104 -1.91 3.08 36.11
CA SER A 104 -0.62 3.29 35.47
C SER A 104 -0.20 2.10 34.58
N VAL A 105 0.65 2.39 33.59
CA VAL A 105 1.40 1.39 32.83
C VAL A 105 2.88 1.62 33.12
N LYS A 106 3.62 0.58 33.44
CA LYS A 106 5.06 0.63 33.74
C LYS A 106 5.80 -0.35 32.83
N ASN A 107 7.02 -0.01 32.45
CA ASN A 107 7.89 -0.97 31.78
C ASN A 107 8.54 -1.95 32.77
N SER A 108 9.29 -2.91 32.28
CA SER A 108 9.99 -3.93 33.06
C SER A 108 11.02 -3.35 34.05
N SER A 109 11.48 -2.11 33.85
CA SER A 109 12.36 -1.38 34.78
C SER A 109 11.60 -0.56 35.82
N GLY A 110 10.26 -0.59 35.83
CA GLY A 110 9.40 0.11 36.78
C GLY A 110 9.12 1.58 36.42
N SER A 111 9.61 2.07 35.28
CA SER A 111 9.33 3.43 34.83
C SER A 111 7.91 3.55 34.30
N VAL A 112 7.19 4.59 34.73
CA VAL A 112 5.83 4.88 34.24
C VAL A 112 5.89 5.31 32.79
N LEU A 113 5.06 4.69 31.93
CA LEU A 113 4.90 5.00 30.54
C LEU A 113 3.69 5.90 30.35
N THR A 114 3.79 6.81 29.39
CA THR A 114 2.71 7.72 29.01
C THR A 114 2.12 7.41 27.63
N SER A 115 2.80 6.59 26.83
CA SER A 115 2.37 6.21 25.47
C SER A 115 3.11 4.95 24.98
N GLY A 116 2.76 4.48 23.81
CA GLY A 116 3.48 3.39 23.10
C GLY A 116 2.97 1.97 23.41
N LYS A 117 1.97 1.83 24.25
CA LYS A 117 1.28 0.58 24.57
C LYS A 117 -0.20 0.76 24.32
N ASP A 118 -0.80 -0.10 23.51
CA ASP A 118 -2.19 0.08 23.08
C ASP A 118 -2.98 -1.24 23.04
N ASN A 119 -4.31 -1.13 23.14
CA ASN A 119 -5.30 -2.19 22.90
C ASN A 119 -5.09 -3.52 23.65
N LEU A 120 -4.37 -3.52 24.78
CA LEU A 120 -4.31 -4.72 25.64
C LEU A 120 -5.64 -4.84 26.39
N THR A 121 -6.36 -5.93 26.18
CA THR A 121 -7.63 -6.19 26.84
C THR A 121 -7.55 -7.50 27.62
N PHE A 122 -7.90 -7.46 28.87
CA PHE A 122 -7.96 -8.64 29.72
C PHE A 122 -9.15 -8.57 30.69
N ARG A 123 -9.58 -9.73 31.12
CA ARG A 123 -10.66 -9.91 32.09
C ARG A 123 -10.10 -10.44 33.39
N ILE A 124 -10.49 -9.84 34.51
CA ILE A 124 -10.20 -10.35 35.85
C ILE A 124 -11.49 -10.87 36.43
N THR A 125 -11.44 -12.08 37.03
CA THR A 125 -12.55 -12.71 37.72
C THR A 125 -12.08 -13.14 39.10
N ALA A 126 -12.84 -12.81 40.12
CA ALA A 126 -12.63 -13.34 41.44
C ALA A 126 -13.37 -14.67 41.58
N LEU A 127 -12.62 -15.75 41.65
CA LEU A 127 -13.14 -17.10 41.84
C LEU A 127 -13.23 -17.39 43.36
N GLY A 128 -14.42 -17.13 43.88
CA GLY A 128 -14.76 -17.52 45.27
C GLY A 128 -14.03 -16.77 46.36
N GLN A 129 -14.70 -16.57 47.43
CA GLN A 129 -14.18 -16.01 48.66
C GLN A 129 -13.41 -17.13 49.40
N GLN A 130 -12.07 -17.04 49.43
CA GLN A 130 -11.27 -17.95 50.25
C GLN A 130 -10.94 -17.28 51.60
N GLY A 131 -11.74 -17.57 52.58
CA GLY A 131 -11.39 -17.44 53.96
C GLY A 131 -11.24 -16.01 54.50
N VAL A 132 -12.08 -15.67 55.45
CA VAL A 132 -11.85 -14.52 56.36
C VAL A 132 -10.82 -14.97 57.39
N SER A 133 -9.61 -14.50 57.32
CA SER A 133 -8.62 -14.75 58.34
C SER A 133 -8.50 -13.56 59.28
N PRO A 134 -8.79 -13.66 60.55
CA PRO A 134 -8.53 -12.59 61.50
C PRO A 134 -7.03 -12.36 61.61
N ASN A 135 -6.57 -11.18 61.28
CA ASN A 135 -5.17 -10.82 61.39
C ASN A 135 -4.92 -10.11 62.73
N TYR A 136 -4.10 -10.69 63.59
CA TYR A 136 -3.85 -10.26 64.97
C TYR A 136 -2.96 -9.04 65.14
N ASN A 137 -2.58 -8.33 64.08
CA ASN A 137 -1.70 -7.16 64.18
C ASN A 137 -2.39 -5.89 63.67
N ALA A 138 -3.41 -5.46 64.35
CA ALA A 138 -4.00 -4.19 63.98
C ALA A 138 -4.30 -3.32 65.17
N THR A 139 -3.69 -2.20 65.15
CA THR A 139 -4.16 -0.98 65.79
C THR A 139 -5.22 -0.34 64.88
N SER A 140 -6.48 -0.66 65.02
CA SER A 140 -7.56 0.24 64.62
C SER A 140 -8.97 -0.28 64.88
N ASN A 141 -9.76 0.44 65.17
CA ASN A 141 -11.02 1.04 65.59
C ASN A 141 -12.26 0.52 64.85
N GLY A 142 -12.43 -0.77 64.65
CA GLY A 142 -13.74 -1.33 64.33
C GLY A 142 -14.49 -1.76 65.57
N PRO A 143 -15.81 -1.85 65.63
CA PRO A 143 -16.55 -2.41 66.75
C PRO A 143 -16.16 -3.88 66.90
N GLY A 144 -15.22 -4.15 67.85
CA GLY A 144 -14.72 -5.46 68.09
C GLY A 144 -13.20 -5.65 67.95
N GLY A 145 -12.46 -4.68 67.39
CA GLY A 145 -11.00 -4.68 67.35
C GLY A 145 -10.34 -5.74 66.45
N GLN A 146 -11.05 -6.29 65.49
CA GLN A 146 -10.54 -7.30 64.56
C GLN A 146 -10.52 -6.75 63.14
N ASN A 147 -9.35 -6.70 62.51
CA ASN A 147 -9.22 -6.47 61.07
C ASN A 147 -9.33 -7.80 60.34
N TYR A 148 -10.23 -7.85 59.38
CA TYR A 148 -10.40 -9.00 58.49
C TYR A 148 -9.63 -8.77 57.22
N ARG A 149 -8.82 -9.73 56.78
CA ARG A 149 -8.22 -9.74 55.47
C ARG A 149 -9.07 -10.62 54.54
N CYS A 150 -9.43 -10.05 53.42
CA CYS A 150 -10.12 -10.79 52.39
C CYS A 150 -9.10 -11.46 51.45
N SER A 151 -9.21 -12.74 51.28
CA SER A 151 -8.34 -13.48 50.39
C SER A 151 -9.18 -13.92 49.19
N TYR A 152 -8.78 -13.53 47.97
CA TYR A 152 -9.47 -13.86 46.76
C TYR A 152 -8.61 -14.75 45.85
N ASN A 153 -9.25 -15.69 45.16
CA ASN A 153 -8.64 -16.42 44.09
C ASN A 153 -8.91 -15.66 42.79
N LEU A 154 -7.91 -14.93 42.34
CA LEU A 154 -8.03 -14.04 41.16
C LEU A 154 -7.54 -14.77 39.93
N GLU A 155 -8.39 -14.79 38.90
CA GLU A 155 -8.04 -15.26 37.54
C GLU A 155 -7.95 -14.08 36.57
N VAL A 156 -6.89 -14.03 35.78
CA VAL A 156 -6.78 -13.11 34.66
C VAL A 156 -6.76 -13.87 33.35
N VAL A 157 -7.61 -13.43 32.44
CA VAL A 157 -7.72 -14.00 31.07
C VAL A 157 -7.43 -12.90 30.07
N LEU A 158 -6.40 -13.10 29.23
CA LEU A 158 -6.11 -12.22 28.13
C LEU A 158 -7.19 -12.38 27.06
N LEU A 159 -7.83 -11.28 26.63
CA LEU A 159 -8.82 -11.23 25.58
C LEU A 159 -8.23 -10.72 24.26
N HIS A 160 -7.35 -9.71 24.34
CA HIS A 160 -6.67 -9.14 23.19
C HIS A 160 -5.25 -8.69 23.58
N GLY A 161 -4.26 -9.10 22.79
CA GLY A 161 -2.84 -8.91 23.11
C GLY A 161 -2.28 -7.51 22.90
N GLY A 162 -3.07 -6.61 22.33
CA GLY A 162 -2.66 -5.23 22.08
C GLY A 162 -1.47 -5.06 21.16
N GLU A 163 -0.82 -3.90 21.26
CA GLU A 163 0.34 -3.54 20.43
C GLU A 163 1.41 -2.84 21.26
N GLY A 164 2.68 -3.09 20.90
CA GLY A 164 3.83 -2.44 21.52
C GLY A 164 4.24 -3.00 22.88
N TRP A 165 3.68 -4.12 23.33
CA TRP A 165 3.94 -4.70 24.64
C TRP A 165 5.25 -5.48 24.71
N ASP A 166 5.94 -5.35 25.84
CA ASP A 166 7.17 -6.09 26.15
C ASP A 166 6.97 -7.01 27.36
N VAL A 167 7.74 -8.07 27.41
CA VAL A 167 7.75 -8.94 28.60
C VAL A 167 8.21 -8.14 29.81
N GLY A 168 7.43 -8.22 30.90
CA GLY A 168 7.69 -7.48 32.15
C GLY A 168 6.98 -6.13 32.20
N ASP A 169 6.24 -5.72 31.16
CA ASP A 169 5.36 -4.56 31.30
C ASP A 169 4.23 -4.84 32.29
N VAL A 170 3.89 -3.84 33.08
CA VAL A 170 2.92 -3.95 34.16
C VAL A 170 1.80 -2.94 33.99
N VAL A 171 0.57 -3.40 33.96
CA VAL A 171 -0.64 -2.59 34.03
C VAL A 171 -1.21 -2.61 35.43
N ARG A 172 -1.29 -1.46 36.08
CA ARG A 172 -1.98 -1.31 37.35
C ARG A 172 -3.42 -0.92 37.13
N VAL A 173 -4.33 -1.76 37.58
CA VAL A 173 -5.77 -1.53 37.53
C VAL A 173 -6.37 -1.30 38.88
N LEU A 174 -7.46 -0.54 38.92
CA LEU A 174 -8.25 -0.23 40.11
C LEU A 174 -9.65 -0.80 39.90
N PRO A 175 -9.99 -1.98 40.44
CA PRO A 175 -11.33 -2.54 40.29
C PRO A 175 -12.42 -1.62 40.83
N GLU A 176 -13.57 -1.55 40.18
CA GLU A 176 -14.68 -0.69 40.58
C GLU A 176 -15.19 -1.00 41.99
N ALA A 177 -15.26 -2.27 42.33
CA ALA A 177 -15.64 -2.72 43.66
C ALA A 177 -14.68 -2.25 44.77
N ALA A 178 -13.49 -1.80 44.42
CA ALA A 178 -12.51 -1.25 45.39
C ALA A 178 -12.68 0.24 45.66
N SER A 179 -13.42 0.94 44.83
CA SER A 179 -13.65 2.39 44.98
C SER A 179 -14.70 2.72 46.02
N GLU A 180 -15.50 1.77 46.46
CA GLU A 180 -16.56 1.96 47.46
C GLU A 180 -16.09 1.79 48.92
N ALA A 181 -14.87 1.32 49.13
CA ALA A 181 -14.30 1.24 50.46
C ALA A 181 -13.89 2.65 50.95
N SER A 182 -14.80 3.34 51.62
CA SER A 182 -14.59 4.66 52.23
C SER A 182 -13.73 4.58 53.47
N GLY A 183 -12.43 4.53 53.32
CA GLY A 183 -11.46 4.61 54.41
C GLY A 183 -10.10 5.00 53.85
N ALA A 184 -9.74 6.26 54.03
CA ALA A 184 -8.52 6.85 53.53
C ALA A 184 -7.28 6.06 53.95
N ASP A 185 -6.64 5.29 53.10
CA ASP A 185 -5.18 5.24 53.01
C ASP A 185 -4.59 4.35 51.93
N THR A 186 -5.28 3.39 51.35
CA THR A 186 -4.67 2.62 50.22
C THR A 186 -5.74 2.20 49.26
N GLN A 187 -5.75 2.88 48.12
CA GLN A 187 -6.58 2.48 46.98
C GLN A 187 -6.22 1.05 46.56
N ALA A 188 -7.18 0.15 46.60
CA ALA A 188 -6.97 -1.22 46.18
C ALA A 188 -6.55 -1.29 44.72
N TYR A 189 -5.54 -2.08 44.41
CA TYR A 189 -5.02 -2.22 43.04
C TYR A 189 -4.59 -3.65 42.73
N LEU A 190 -4.55 -3.95 41.44
CA LEU A 190 -3.99 -5.17 40.89
C LEU A 190 -2.94 -4.82 39.83
N ASP A 191 -1.79 -5.45 39.93
CA ASP A 191 -0.74 -5.35 38.90
C ASP A 191 -0.79 -6.57 37.98
N VAL A 192 -1.11 -6.34 36.73
CA VAL A 192 -1.14 -7.35 35.67
C VAL A 192 0.12 -7.21 34.83
N THR A 193 0.95 -8.23 34.80
CA THR A 193 2.23 -8.25 34.08
C THR A 193 2.13 -9.07 32.83
N VAL A 194 2.66 -8.55 31.75
CA VAL A 194 2.85 -9.29 30.51
C VAL A 194 3.98 -10.27 30.65
N THR A 195 3.72 -11.56 30.54
CA THR A 195 4.70 -12.62 30.73
C THR A 195 5.22 -13.24 29.48
N GLU A 196 4.45 -13.22 28.42
CA GLU A 196 4.84 -13.72 27.10
C GLU A 196 4.32 -12.78 26.00
N ILE A 197 5.11 -12.63 24.94
CA ILE A 197 4.75 -11.85 23.74
C ILE A 197 5.02 -12.66 22.48
N GLU A 198 4.28 -12.36 21.43
CA GLU A 198 4.65 -12.70 20.07
C GLU A 198 5.19 -11.46 19.35
N THR A 199 6.09 -11.69 18.41
CA THR A 199 6.70 -10.65 17.61
C THR A 199 6.42 -10.93 16.15
N THR A 200 5.66 -10.06 15.51
CA THR A 200 5.34 -10.16 14.09
C THR A 200 5.91 -8.96 13.37
N GLN A 201 6.57 -9.20 12.24
CA GLN A 201 6.98 -8.11 11.38
C GLN A 201 5.83 -7.75 10.46
N VAL A 202 5.36 -6.53 10.55
CA VAL A 202 4.31 -5.97 9.69
C VAL A 202 4.87 -4.81 8.88
N LYS A 203 4.36 -4.64 7.66
CA LYS A 203 4.73 -3.50 6.83
C LYS A 203 4.27 -2.21 7.51
N ALA A 204 5.18 -1.22 7.59
CA ALA A 204 4.82 0.09 8.09
C ALA A 204 3.76 0.73 7.19
N THR A 205 2.70 1.24 7.76
CA THR A 205 1.63 1.91 7.02
C THR A 205 1.94 3.40 6.86
N LEU A 206 1.50 4.01 5.76
CA LEU A 206 1.58 5.46 5.55
C LEU A 206 0.66 6.24 6.50
N THR A 207 -0.22 5.56 7.17
CA THR A 207 -1.21 6.14 8.06
C THR A 207 -0.78 5.91 9.51
N ASN A 208 -0.64 6.99 10.29
CA ASN A 208 -0.29 6.94 11.72
C ASN A 208 -1.39 6.32 12.63
N ASN A 209 -2.40 5.69 12.06
CA ASN A 209 -3.55 5.16 12.77
C ASN A 209 -3.42 3.66 13.10
N GLY A 210 -2.26 3.20 13.47
CA GLY A 210 -2.01 1.91 14.11
C GLY A 210 -2.40 0.64 13.32
N ASP A 211 -3.52 0.59 12.63
CA ASP A 211 -3.96 -0.55 11.83
C ASP A 211 -3.83 -0.34 10.31
N GLY A 212 -3.57 0.89 9.87
CA GLY A 212 -3.38 1.23 8.45
C GLY A 212 -4.52 0.87 7.52
N LEU A 213 -5.63 0.39 8.07
CA LEU A 213 -6.78 -0.05 7.32
C LEU A 213 -7.78 1.10 7.20
N ILE A 214 -7.94 1.60 5.98
CA ILE A 214 -9.01 2.54 5.68
C ILE A 214 -10.28 1.73 5.54
N ARG A 215 -11.09 1.74 6.57
CA ARG A 215 -12.39 1.08 6.59
C ARG A 215 -13.46 2.13 6.44
N PRO A 216 -14.26 2.13 5.35
CA PRO A 216 -15.50 2.86 5.38
C PRO A 216 -16.29 2.36 6.59
N SER A 217 -16.90 3.28 7.31
CA SER A 217 -17.80 2.94 8.42
C SER A 217 -18.74 1.83 7.97
N PRO A 218 -18.95 0.77 8.75
CA PRO A 218 -19.87 -0.29 8.34
C PRO A 218 -21.17 0.41 7.94
N THR A 219 -21.60 0.15 6.70
CA THR A 219 -22.90 0.62 6.26
C THR A 219 -23.91 0.06 7.25
N PRO A 220 -24.71 0.93 7.90
CA PRO A 220 -25.66 0.45 8.88
C PRO A 220 -26.55 -0.61 8.22
N PHE A 221 -26.90 -1.61 8.99
CA PHE A 221 -27.87 -2.65 8.61
C PHE A 221 -29.27 -2.09 8.36
N ASP A 222 -29.40 -0.79 8.19
CA ASP A 222 -30.67 -0.15 7.95
C ASP A 222 -31.16 -0.54 6.56
N ALA A 223 -32.29 -1.24 6.51
CA ALA A 223 -32.85 -1.82 5.29
C ALA A 223 -33.21 -0.76 4.21
N ASP A 224 -33.20 0.51 4.59
CA ASP A 224 -33.57 1.61 3.73
C ASP A 224 -32.37 2.31 3.05
N THR A 225 -31.13 1.99 3.41
CA THR A 225 -29.94 2.58 2.79
C THR A 225 -29.33 1.61 1.79
N ALA A 226 -29.56 1.85 0.51
CA ALA A 226 -28.94 1.07 -0.56
C ALA A 226 -27.41 1.21 -0.54
N VAL A 227 -26.71 0.08 -0.40
CA VAL A 227 -25.26 0.01 -0.54
C VAL A 227 -24.91 0.10 -2.01
N THR A 228 -24.44 1.24 -2.46
CA THR A 228 -24.05 1.51 -3.85
C THR A 228 -22.54 1.64 -3.99
N ALA A 229 -22.03 1.45 -5.20
CA ALA A 229 -20.62 1.68 -5.49
C ALA A 229 -20.19 3.11 -5.12
N ASP A 230 -21.04 4.09 -5.42
CA ASP A 230 -20.76 5.50 -5.14
C ASP A 230 -20.61 5.77 -3.63
N THR A 231 -21.47 5.19 -2.79
CA THR A 231 -21.39 5.38 -1.33
C THR A 231 -20.13 4.76 -0.74
N ILE A 232 -19.74 3.57 -1.21
CA ILE A 232 -18.52 2.88 -0.77
C ILE A 232 -17.28 3.68 -1.19
N LEU A 233 -17.18 4.04 -2.47
CA LEU A 233 -16.01 4.74 -3.01
C LEU A 233 -15.89 6.16 -2.45
N ALA A 234 -17.01 6.87 -2.24
CA ALA A 234 -17.03 8.17 -1.57
C ALA A 234 -16.59 8.05 -0.10
N GLY A 235 -17.00 7.00 0.60
CA GLY A 235 -16.58 6.70 1.96
C GLY A 235 -15.08 6.46 2.06
N ILE A 236 -14.51 5.63 1.19
CA ILE A 236 -13.06 5.37 1.08
C ILE A 236 -12.32 6.68 0.79
N LYS A 237 -12.78 7.45 -0.19
CA LYS A 237 -12.17 8.75 -0.54
C LYS A 237 -12.18 9.71 0.65
N THR A 238 -13.30 9.86 1.33
CA THR A 238 -13.44 10.75 2.49
C THR A 238 -12.48 10.37 3.62
N GLN A 239 -12.33 9.08 3.90
CA GLN A 239 -11.41 8.60 4.92
C GLN A 239 -9.94 8.84 4.53
N LEU A 240 -9.58 8.62 3.26
CA LEU A 240 -8.25 8.93 2.73
C LEU A 240 -7.91 10.40 2.86
N GLU A 241 -8.85 11.28 2.49
CA GLU A 241 -8.66 12.74 2.56
C GLU A 241 -8.63 13.27 4.01
N ALA A 242 -9.25 12.57 4.95
CA ALA A 242 -9.23 12.92 6.38
C ALA A 242 -7.91 12.59 7.07
N ILE A 243 -7.06 11.75 6.48
CA ILE A 243 -5.77 11.39 7.07
C ILE A 243 -4.80 12.55 6.88
N SER A 244 -4.48 13.23 7.98
CA SER A 244 -3.52 14.34 7.98
C SER A 244 -2.12 13.89 7.59
N GLY A 245 -1.50 14.62 6.64
CA GLY A 245 -0.11 14.36 6.24
C GLY A 245 0.09 13.22 5.23
N THR A 246 -0.98 12.61 4.74
CA THR A 246 -0.86 11.62 3.66
C THR A 246 -0.60 12.32 2.32
N PRO A 247 0.41 11.89 1.54
CA PRO A 247 0.68 12.43 0.21
C PRO A 247 -0.26 11.87 -0.86
N ILE A 248 -1.30 11.12 -0.50
CA ILE A 248 -2.16 10.40 -1.43
C ILE A 248 -3.36 11.24 -1.82
N SER A 249 -3.55 11.39 -3.12
CA SER A 249 -4.75 11.96 -3.74
C SER A 249 -5.65 10.86 -4.27
N ALA A 250 -6.95 10.99 -4.08
CA ALA A 250 -7.95 10.01 -4.47
C ALA A 250 -8.99 10.60 -5.44
N LYS A 251 -9.26 9.90 -6.56
CA LYS A 251 -10.26 10.28 -7.54
C LYS A 251 -11.16 9.09 -7.87
N VAL A 252 -12.46 9.25 -7.71
CA VAL A 252 -13.44 8.22 -8.13
C VAL A 252 -13.60 8.27 -9.65
N ILE A 253 -13.51 7.12 -10.32
CA ILE A 253 -13.65 6.95 -11.77
C ILE A 253 -14.52 5.72 -12.03
N GLY A 254 -15.78 5.95 -12.40
CA GLY A 254 -16.75 4.86 -12.55
C GLY A 254 -16.85 3.97 -11.31
N PRO A 255 -16.80 2.65 -11.44
CA PRO A 255 -16.87 1.74 -10.31
C PRO A 255 -15.55 1.58 -9.55
N GLY A 256 -14.62 2.52 -9.69
CA GLY A 256 -13.30 2.42 -9.07
C GLY A 256 -12.79 3.74 -8.49
N ILE A 257 -11.68 3.63 -7.78
CA ILE A 257 -10.96 4.77 -7.21
C ILE A 257 -9.50 4.75 -7.69
N TYR A 258 -9.08 5.87 -8.23
CA TYR A 258 -7.70 6.10 -8.65
C TYR A 258 -6.94 6.81 -7.55
N LEU A 259 -5.81 6.24 -7.15
CA LEU A 259 -4.91 6.81 -6.16
C LEU A 259 -3.63 7.28 -6.84
N SER A 260 -3.14 8.44 -6.43
CA SER A 260 -1.85 8.97 -6.87
C SER A 260 -1.09 9.60 -5.71
N SER A 261 0.24 9.59 -5.79
CA SER A 261 1.12 10.13 -4.76
C SER A 261 2.40 10.68 -5.36
N SER A 262 2.99 11.65 -4.67
CA SER A 262 4.37 12.11 -4.94
C SER A 262 5.43 11.11 -4.44
N SER A 263 5.07 10.23 -3.52
CA SER A 263 5.95 9.21 -2.94
C SER A 263 5.52 7.81 -3.35
N PRO A 264 6.45 6.86 -3.50
CA PRO A 264 6.13 5.48 -3.82
C PRO A 264 5.27 4.84 -2.73
N PHE A 265 4.23 4.11 -3.14
CA PHE A 265 3.35 3.38 -2.23
C PHE A 265 2.91 2.05 -2.82
N ASN A 266 2.45 1.15 -1.98
CA ASN A 266 1.79 -0.09 -2.37
C ASN A 266 0.40 -0.13 -1.74
N VAL A 267 -0.55 -0.76 -2.43
CA VAL A 267 -1.93 -0.93 -1.97
C VAL A 267 -2.24 -2.42 -1.85
N GLU A 268 -2.81 -2.79 -0.72
CA GLU A 268 -3.43 -4.10 -0.50
C GLU A 268 -4.90 -3.89 -0.16
N ILE A 269 -5.74 -4.82 -0.56
CA ILE A 269 -7.18 -4.79 -0.30
C ILE A 269 -7.54 -5.84 0.76
N ALA A 270 -8.60 -5.58 1.52
CA ALA A 270 -9.03 -6.49 2.56
C ALA A 270 -9.68 -7.77 2.01
N GLU A 271 -10.48 -7.63 0.93
CA GLU A 271 -11.20 -8.75 0.31
C GLU A 271 -11.11 -8.69 -1.22
N GLU A 272 -10.43 -9.66 -1.82
CA GLU A 272 -10.23 -9.75 -3.28
C GLU A 272 -11.49 -10.07 -4.07
N ASP A 273 -12.51 -10.64 -3.43
CA ASP A 273 -13.80 -10.91 -4.05
C ASP A 273 -14.65 -9.65 -4.27
N LEU A 274 -14.41 -8.61 -3.48
CA LEU A 274 -15.16 -7.35 -3.51
C LEU A 274 -14.45 -6.27 -4.31
N MET A 275 -13.12 -6.25 -4.27
CA MET A 275 -12.30 -5.24 -4.91
C MET A 275 -11.11 -5.86 -5.63
N ARG A 276 -10.50 -5.10 -6.54
CA ARG A 276 -9.30 -5.49 -7.26
C ARG A 276 -8.36 -4.31 -7.40
N VAL A 277 -7.06 -4.55 -7.19
CA VAL A 277 -6.02 -3.52 -7.33
C VAL A 277 -5.22 -3.74 -8.61
N PHE A 278 -4.99 -2.65 -9.33
CA PHE A 278 -4.09 -2.55 -10.46
C PHE A 278 -3.05 -1.49 -10.14
N GLN A 279 -1.80 -1.87 -9.91
CA GLN A 279 -0.78 -0.88 -9.56
C GLN A 279 0.37 -0.86 -10.57
N LYS A 280 1.14 -1.92 -10.67
CA LYS A 280 2.35 -1.97 -11.51
C LYS A 280 2.22 -2.97 -12.64
N SER A 281 1.69 -4.14 -12.34
CA SER A 281 1.58 -5.26 -13.27
C SER A 281 0.30 -6.04 -13.06
N VAL A 282 -0.11 -6.76 -14.09
CA VAL A 282 -1.20 -7.72 -14.08
C VAL A 282 -0.73 -9.00 -14.78
N ASN A 283 -1.28 -10.13 -14.36
CA ASN A 283 -0.96 -11.43 -14.97
C ASN A 283 -1.96 -11.85 -16.03
N ASP A 284 -3.09 -11.13 -16.13
CA ASP A 284 -4.19 -11.47 -17.02
C ASP A 284 -4.91 -10.20 -17.48
N VAL A 285 -4.91 -9.98 -18.79
CA VAL A 285 -5.54 -8.82 -19.41
C VAL A 285 -7.06 -8.79 -19.25
N THR A 286 -7.70 -9.96 -19.11
CA THR A 286 -9.15 -10.05 -18.92
C THR A 286 -9.61 -9.44 -17.60
N ARG A 287 -8.68 -9.24 -16.68
CA ARG A 287 -8.93 -8.61 -15.36
C ARG A 287 -8.85 -7.10 -15.40
N LEU A 288 -8.41 -6.49 -16.50
CA LEU A 288 -8.27 -5.04 -16.61
C LEU A 288 -9.64 -4.34 -16.61
N PRO A 289 -9.77 -3.20 -15.92
CA PRO A 289 -11.03 -2.48 -15.83
C PRO A 289 -11.40 -1.81 -17.16
N ASN A 290 -12.70 -1.72 -17.44
CA ASN A 290 -13.22 -0.99 -18.60
C ASN A 290 -13.31 0.52 -18.38
N MET A 291 -13.13 0.97 -17.15
CA MET A 291 -13.09 2.39 -16.76
C MET A 291 -11.83 2.67 -15.96
N CYS A 292 -11.04 3.63 -16.41
CA CYS A 292 -9.78 3.95 -15.78
C CYS A 292 -9.35 5.40 -16.01
N ARG A 293 -8.26 5.79 -15.42
CA ARG A 293 -7.54 7.04 -15.68
C ARG A 293 -7.00 7.04 -17.11
N HIS A 294 -7.32 8.08 -17.90
CA HIS A 294 -6.71 8.24 -19.23
C HIS A 294 -5.17 8.27 -19.14
N GLY A 295 -4.52 7.50 -19.98
CA GLY A 295 -3.07 7.39 -20.01
C GLY A 295 -2.47 6.44 -18.97
N TYR A 296 -3.28 5.74 -18.17
CA TYR A 296 -2.78 4.76 -17.22
C TYR A 296 -2.07 3.61 -17.94
N ILE A 297 -0.91 3.20 -17.42
CA ILE A 297 -0.08 2.16 -18.05
C ILE A 297 0.19 1.04 -17.05
N VAL A 298 -0.06 -0.19 -17.47
CA VAL A 298 0.26 -1.40 -16.71
C VAL A 298 1.21 -2.30 -17.52
N LYS A 299 2.06 -3.03 -16.81
CA LYS A 299 2.84 -4.13 -17.37
C LYS A 299 2.01 -5.41 -17.31
N VAL A 300 1.92 -6.13 -18.39
CA VAL A 300 1.35 -7.49 -18.41
C VAL A 300 2.50 -8.48 -18.33
N SER A 301 2.54 -9.24 -17.25
CA SER A 301 3.59 -10.25 -17.00
C SER A 301 3.04 -11.63 -17.28
N ASN A 302 3.48 -12.24 -18.38
CA ASN A 302 3.01 -13.55 -18.80
C ASN A 302 3.82 -14.72 -18.20
N ALA A 303 5.09 -14.49 -17.87
CA ALA A 303 5.97 -15.52 -17.35
C ALA A 303 6.47 -15.18 -15.94
N ARG A 304 6.57 -16.20 -15.09
CA ARG A 304 7.09 -16.05 -13.73
C ARG A 304 8.62 -15.87 -13.65
N MET A 305 9.34 -16.20 -14.70
CA MET A 305 10.81 -16.29 -14.68
C MET A 305 11.52 -15.59 -15.84
N SER A 306 10.80 -15.02 -16.81
CA SER A 306 11.37 -14.32 -17.95
C SER A 306 10.56 -13.07 -18.25
N ASP A 307 11.26 -11.96 -18.47
CA ASP A 307 10.65 -10.69 -18.90
C ASP A 307 10.44 -10.63 -20.43
N GLU A 308 10.79 -11.71 -21.16
CA GLU A 308 10.78 -11.73 -22.64
C GLU A 308 9.37 -11.64 -23.24
N ASP A 309 8.36 -12.16 -22.53
CA ASP A 309 6.96 -12.13 -22.97
C ASP A 309 6.16 -11.00 -22.32
N ASP A 310 6.80 -10.11 -21.60
CA ASP A 310 6.15 -9.00 -20.93
C ASP A 310 5.89 -7.86 -21.93
N TYR A 311 4.74 -7.23 -21.79
CA TYR A 311 4.37 -6.08 -22.60
C TYR A 311 3.59 -5.04 -21.79
N TYR A 312 3.40 -3.87 -22.39
CA TYR A 312 2.77 -2.74 -21.71
C TYR A 312 1.46 -2.37 -22.39
N LEU A 313 0.44 -2.12 -21.59
CA LEU A 313 -0.86 -1.64 -22.05
C LEU A 313 -1.13 -0.25 -21.48
N ARG A 314 -1.60 0.65 -22.34
CA ARG A 314 -2.05 1.98 -21.99
C ARG A 314 -3.55 2.08 -22.13
N PHE A 315 -4.20 2.65 -21.14
CA PHE A 315 -5.62 2.96 -21.20
C PHE A 315 -5.87 4.26 -21.98
N THR A 316 -6.75 4.21 -22.97
CA THR A 316 -7.21 5.38 -23.70
C THR A 316 -8.69 5.55 -23.43
N GLY A 317 -9.03 6.55 -22.62
CA GLY A 317 -10.42 6.89 -22.34
C GLY A 317 -11.08 7.60 -23.52
N GLU A 318 -12.39 7.52 -23.61
CA GLU A 318 -13.18 8.19 -24.63
C GLU A 318 -12.91 9.71 -24.60
N ASN A 319 -12.68 10.30 -25.76
CA ASN A 319 -12.30 11.70 -25.91
C ASN A 319 -11.06 12.13 -25.10
N ASN A 320 -10.17 11.19 -24.77
CA ASN A 320 -9.00 11.39 -23.88
C ASN A 320 -9.37 11.84 -22.46
N LEU A 321 -10.55 11.47 -22.00
CA LEU A 321 -11.02 11.74 -20.64
C LEU A 321 -10.93 10.47 -19.77
N ASP A 322 -10.93 10.67 -18.44
CA ASP A 322 -11.05 9.58 -17.50
C ASP A 322 -12.45 8.97 -17.54
N GLY A 323 -12.58 7.66 -17.45
CA GLY A 323 -13.85 6.96 -17.52
C GLY A 323 -13.79 5.74 -18.40
N ALA A 324 -14.82 5.51 -19.22
CA ALA A 324 -14.87 4.41 -20.16
C ALA A 324 -13.80 4.55 -21.27
N GLY A 325 -13.25 3.43 -21.73
CA GLY A 325 -12.22 3.42 -22.74
C GLY A 325 -11.74 2.02 -23.12
N SER A 326 -10.56 1.97 -23.71
CA SER A 326 -9.95 0.72 -24.17
C SER A 326 -8.46 0.66 -23.85
N TRP A 327 -7.95 -0.55 -23.72
CA TRP A 327 -6.54 -0.84 -23.56
C TRP A 327 -5.89 -1.13 -24.90
N SER A 328 -4.70 -0.57 -25.13
CA SER A 328 -3.90 -0.83 -26.32
C SER A 328 -2.44 -0.97 -25.95
N GLU A 329 -1.68 -1.73 -26.74
CA GLU A 329 -0.25 -1.85 -26.54
C GLU A 329 0.43 -0.48 -26.58
N CYS A 330 1.45 -0.32 -25.73
CA CYS A 330 2.29 0.87 -25.68
C CYS A 330 3.73 0.50 -25.33
N PRO A 331 4.68 1.42 -25.56
CA PRO A 331 6.05 1.21 -25.09
C PRO A 331 6.14 1.34 -23.57
N ILE A 332 7.24 0.83 -23.01
CA ILE A 332 7.57 1.06 -21.60
C ILE A 332 7.53 2.57 -21.27
N PRO A 333 6.94 2.97 -20.14
CA PRO A 333 6.81 4.37 -19.79
C PRO A 333 8.15 5.09 -19.67
N GLY A 334 8.22 6.31 -20.21
CA GLY A 334 9.35 7.21 -20.03
C GLY A 334 10.65 6.84 -20.77
N ILE A 335 10.66 5.78 -21.59
CA ILE A 335 11.86 5.43 -22.35
C ILE A 335 12.16 6.48 -23.43
N THR A 336 13.41 6.85 -23.53
CA THR A 336 13.89 7.78 -24.54
C THR A 336 14.77 7.06 -25.55
N ASP A 337 14.38 7.12 -26.80
CA ASP A 337 15.11 6.52 -27.91
C ASP A 337 15.72 7.59 -28.80
N THR A 338 16.95 7.39 -29.23
CA THR A 338 17.61 8.27 -30.18
C THR A 338 18.18 7.44 -31.32
N LEU A 339 17.57 7.55 -32.51
CA LEU A 339 18.12 6.99 -33.73
C LEU A 339 19.17 7.97 -34.29
N THR A 340 20.40 7.51 -34.36
CA THR A 340 21.53 8.26 -34.91
C THR A 340 21.88 7.74 -36.31
N ASN A 341 22.71 8.47 -37.05
CA ASN A 341 23.21 8.12 -38.40
C ASN A 341 22.14 8.02 -39.49
N MET A 342 20.95 8.59 -39.28
CA MET A 342 19.88 8.55 -40.27
C MET A 342 20.26 9.35 -41.54
N PRO A 343 19.84 8.89 -42.73
CA PRO A 343 20.05 9.62 -43.96
C PRO A 343 19.41 11.01 -43.95
N LEU A 344 20.00 11.94 -44.68
CA LEU A 344 19.41 13.22 -45.01
C LEU A 344 18.52 13.10 -46.24
N VAL A 345 17.50 13.93 -46.30
CA VAL A 345 16.61 14.05 -47.47
C VAL A 345 16.96 15.33 -48.18
N ILE A 346 17.21 15.23 -49.48
CA ILE A 346 17.24 16.36 -50.39
C ILE A 346 15.88 16.42 -51.07
N GLN A 347 15.13 17.46 -50.80
CA GLN A 347 13.80 17.69 -51.36
C GLN A 347 13.80 18.90 -52.28
N ARG A 348 13.31 18.76 -53.50
CA ARG A 348 13.05 19.88 -54.38
C ARG A 348 11.79 20.60 -53.90
N THR A 349 11.93 21.85 -53.51
CA THR A 349 10.84 22.69 -53.00
C THR A 349 10.32 23.69 -54.05
N ALA A 350 11.17 24.04 -55.03
CA ALA A 350 10.80 24.85 -56.17
C ALA A 350 11.61 24.42 -57.39
N LEU A 351 11.38 25.08 -58.55
CA LEU A 351 12.00 24.69 -59.81
C LEU A 351 13.53 24.62 -59.75
N THR A 352 14.15 25.51 -58.97
CA THR A 352 15.60 25.63 -58.82
C THR A 352 16.05 25.54 -57.37
N THR A 353 15.14 25.25 -56.43
CA THR A 353 15.43 25.24 -55.00
C THR A 353 15.36 23.83 -54.43
N PHE A 354 16.41 23.46 -53.75
CA PHE A 354 16.49 22.22 -53.01
C PHE A 354 16.75 22.51 -51.52
N THR A 355 16.06 21.79 -50.67
CA THR A 355 16.29 21.82 -49.19
C THR A 355 16.87 20.49 -48.73
N VAL A 356 17.87 20.57 -47.86
CA VAL A 356 18.43 19.40 -47.17
C VAL A 356 17.91 19.41 -45.77
N ARG A 357 17.29 18.33 -45.35
CA ARG A 357 16.73 18.20 -44.00
C ARG A 357 16.93 16.81 -43.45
N PRO A 358 16.92 16.65 -42.07
CA PRO A 358 16.83 15.37 -41.45
C PRO A 358 15.59 14.59 -41.91
N PHE A 359 15.73 13.30 -42.05
CA PHE A 359 14.61 12.42 -42.33
C PHE A 359 13.87 12.10 -41.04
N VAL A 360 12.57 12.33 -41.00
CA VAL A 360 11.74 12.04 -39.85
C VAL A 360 11.31 10.58 -39.92
N TYR A 361 11.51 9.82 -38.86
CA TYR A 361 11.13 8.42 -38.74
C TYR A 361 10.16 8.20 -37.59
N GLU A 362 9.48 7.06 -37.61
CA GLU A 362 8.52 6.71 -36.55
C GLU A 362 9.24 6.31 -35.27
N LYS A 363 8.59 6.61 -34.17
CA LYS A 363 9.07 6.24 -32.83
C LYS A 363 8.60 4.84 -32.47
N ARG A 364 9.27 4.23 -31.48
CA ARG A 364 8.79 2.98 -30.88
C ARG A 364 7.37 3.16 -30.36
N ARG A 365 6.48 2.22 -30.70
CA ARG A 365 5.07 2.25 -30.32
C ARG A 365 4.72 1.19 -29.29
N VAL A 366 5.53 0.14 -29.18
CA VAL A 366 5.30 -1.02 -28.30
C VAL A 366 6.61 -1.54 -27.76
N GLY A 367 6.53 -2.28 -26.66
CA GLY A 367 7.66 -3.00 -26.08
C GLY A 367 8.70 -2.11 -25.36
N ASP A 368 9.83 -2.69 -25.15
CA ASP A 368 10.98 -2.07 -24.47
C ASP A 368 12.28 -2.32 -25.24
N THR A 369 13.42 -2.18 -24.58
CA THR A 369 14.74 -2.39 -25.20
C THR A 369 15.06 -3.86 -25.50
N HIS A 370 14.34 -4.81 -24.91
CA HIS A 370 14.52 -6.24 -25.12
C HIS A 370 13.57 -6.79 -26.19
N THR A 371 12.30 -6.43 -26.09
CA THR A 371 11.25 -6.92 -27.00
C THR A 371 11.18 -6.16 -28.31
N ASN A 372 11.61 -4.90 -28.34
CA ASN A 372 11.63 -4.04 -29.53
C ASN A 372 12.95 -3.27 -29.57
N GLN A 373 14.00 -3.97 -30.00
CA GLN A 373 15.38 -3.48 -29.92
C GLN A 373 15.66 -2.30 -30.83
N MET A 374 16.74 -1.58 -30.53
CA MET A 374 17.25 -0.53 -31.42
C MET A 374 17.85 -1.18 -32.66
N PRO A 375 17.60 -0.62 -33.87
CA PRO A 375 18.20 -1.11 -35.08
C PRO A 375 19.73 -1.12 -35.04
N THR A 376 20.36 -2.13 -35.61
CA THR A 376 21.83 -2.33 -35.54
C THR A 376 22.64 -1.27 -36.27
N PHE A 377 22.02 -0.45 -37.13
CA PHE A 377 22.70 0.70 -37.73
C PHE A 377 22.93 1.86 -36.75
N VAL A 378 22.24 1.88 -35.62
CA VAL A 378 22.41 2.96 -34.61
C VAL A 378 23.82 2.90 -34.06
N GLY A 379 24.53 4.04 -34.15
CA GLY A 379 25.95 4.10 -33.77
C GLY A 379 26.92 3.48 -34.79
N SER A 380 26.44 2.95 -35.92
CA SER A 380 27.23 2.32 -36.96
C SER A 380 27.19 3.09 -38.26
N ARG A 381 28.18 2.86 -39.13
CA ARG A 381 28.26 3.51 -40.44
C ARG A 381 27.25 2.92 -41.41
N ILE A 382 26.43 3.78 -42.06
CA ILE A 382 25.55 3.38 -43.19
C ILE A 382 26.36 3.40 -44.48
N ASN A 383 26.58 2.24 -45.09
CA ASN A 383 27.37 2.09 -46.32
C ASN A 383 26.55 2.37 -47.55
N LYS A 384 25.25 2.01 -47.55
CA LYS A 384 24.36 2.19 -48.69
C LYS A 384 22.92 2.36 -48.24
N VAL A 385 22.17 3.13 -48.99
CA VAL A 385 20.73 3.35 -48.85
C VAL A 385 20.05 2.95 -50.18
N LEU A 386 19.01 2.15 -50.08
CA LEU A 386 18.25 1.72 -51.26
C LEU A 386 16.78 1.45 -50.91
N PHE A 387 15.93 1.30 -51.91
CA PHE A 387 14.55 0.89 -51.76
C PHE A 387 14.36 -0.53 -52.29
N PHE A 388 13.67 -1.35 -51.52
CA PHE A 388 13.32 -2.71 -51.89
C PHE A 388 11.93 -3.05 -51.38
N ARG A 389 11.04 -3.45 -52.31
CA ARG A 389 9.67 -3.87 -51.97
C ARG A 389 8.93 -2.88 -51.06
N ASN A 390 8.98 -1.61 -51.43
CA ASN A 390 8.35 -0.53 -50.65
C ASN A 390 8.89 -0.33 -49.21
N ARG A 391 10.14 -0.78 -48.95
CA ARG A 391 10.86 -0.60 -47.71
C ARG A 391 12.10 0.25 -47.94
N LEU A 392 12.46 1.08 -46.96
CA LEU A 392 13.78 1.70 -46.92
C LEU A 392 14.78 0.67 -46.44
N ALA A 393 15.80 0.42 -47.24
CA ALA A 393 16.87 -0.53 -46.88
C ALA A 393 18.16 0.21 -46.59
N LEU A 394 18.79 -0.13 -45.52
CA LEU A 394 20.09 0.36 -45.07
C LEU A 394 21.08 -0.80 -44.99
N LEU A 395 22.27 -0.59 -45.56
CA LEU A 395 23.38 -1.52 -45.41
C LEU A 395 24.35 -0.90 -44.41
N SER A 396 24.55 -1.58 -43.29
CA SER A 396 25.41 -1.11 -42.18
C SER A 396 26.21 -2.29 -41.61
N GLY A 397 27.55 -2.16 -41.66
CA GLY A 397 28.38 -3.27 -41.33
C GLY A 397 28.13 -4.49 -42.24
N GLU A 398 27.79 -5.62 -41.63
CA GLU A 398 27.42 -6.88 -42.32
C GLU A 398 25.90 -7.07 -42.40
N ASN A 399 25.11 -6.11 -41.87
CA ASN A 399 23.65 -6.20 -41.76
C ASN A 399 22.91 -5.51 -42.87
N VAL A 400 21.75 -6.07 -43.22
CA VAL A 400 20.77 -5.49 -44.15
C VAL A 400 19.53 -5.17 -43.36
N ILE A 401 19.33 -3.89 -43.06
CA ILE A 401 18.22 -3.42 -42.23
C ILE A 401 17.11 -2.91 -43.15
N LEU A 402 15.90 -3.41 -42.99
CA LEU A 402 14.73 -3.00 -43.78
C LEU A 402 13.67 -2.35 -42.87
N SER A 403 13.22 -1.17 -43.21
CA SER A 403 12.06 -0.54 -42.54
C SER A 403 10.80 -1.36 -42.78
N ARG A 404 9.72 -1.07 -42.07
CA ARG A 404 8.37 -1.52 -42.39
C ARG A 404 7.97 -0.99 -43.77
N PRO A 405 7.12 -1.72 -44.53
CA PRO A 405 6.67 -1.30 -45.86
C PRO A 405 5.68 -0.13 -45.77
N GLY A 406 5.60 0.67 -46.84
CA GLY A 406 4.60 1.73 -46.97
C GLY A 406 4.88 3.03 -46.25
N THR A 407 5.97 3.11 -45.48
CA THR A 407 6.30 4.26 -44.62
C THR A 407 7.29 5.23 -45.23
N LEU A 408 7.17 5.51 -46.56
CA LEU A 408 8.13 6.36 -47.27
C LEU A 408 8.25 7.78 -46.72
N GLY A 409 7.19 8.29 -46.13
CA GLY A 409 7.17 9.62 -45.49
C GLY A 409 7.85 9.64 -44.11
N LYS A 410 7.79 8.52 -43.39
CA LYS A 410 8.38 8.29 -42.06
C LYS A 410 8.74 6.82 -41.94
N PRO A 411 9.96 6.41 -42.26
CA PRO A 411 10.37 5.01 -42.12
C PRO A 411 10.23 4.56 -40.65
N ASP A 412 9.74 3.34 -40.50
CA ASP A 412 9.53 2.70 -39.21
C ASP A 412 10.49 1.50 -39.10
N PHE A 413 11.34 1.52 -38.11
CA PHE A 413 12.32 0.46 -37.81
C PHE A 413 11.98 -0.30 -36.52
N PHE A 414 10.77 -0.09 -35.98
CA PHE A 414 10.28 -0.77 -34.80
C PHE A 414 9.11 -1.68 -35.15
N ILE A 415 8.95 -2.77 -34.37
CA ILE A 415 7.81 -3.68 -34.53
C ILE A 415 6.49 -2.99 -34.18
N GLU A 416 5.39 -3.50 -34.72
CA GLU A 416 4.05 -2.93 -34.51
C GLU A 416 3.36 -3.48 -33.26
N SER A 417 3.64 -4.72 -32.92
CA SER A 417 3.08 -5.41 -31.74
C SER A 417 4.17 -6.27 -31.10
N ALA A 418 4.21 -6.28 -29.77
CA ALA A 418 5.06 -7.20 -29.02
C ALA A 418 4.41 -8.60 -28.86
N LEU A 419 3.10 -8.69 -29.14
CA LEU A 419 2.31 -9.93 -29.00
C LEU A 419 2.31 -10.79 -30.25
N THR A 420 2.46 -10.19 -31.42
CA THR A 420 2.31 -10.88 -32.71
C THR A 420 3.40 -10.49 -33.69
N VAL A 421 3.99 -11.48 -34.36
CA VAL A 421 4.94 -11.27 -35.43
C VAL A 421 4.19 -11.01 -36.73
N SER A 422 4.53 -9.91 -37.41
CA SER A 422 3.93 -9.50 -38.66
C SER A 422 4.94 -9.62 -39.83
N ALA A 423 4.48 -10.06 -41.02
CA ALA A 423 5.30 -10.00 -42.21
C ALA A 423 5.70 -8.57 -42.62
N SER A 424 5.03 -7.56 -42.04
CA SER A 424 5.34 -6.14 -42.20
C SER A 424 6.37 -5.61 -41.22
N ASP A 425 6.78 -6.36 -40.20
CA ASP A 425 7.77 -5.92 -39.26
C ASP A 425 9.11 -5.58 -39.93
N PRO A 426 9.93 -4.71 -39.33
CA PRO A 426 11.26 -4.42 -39.84
C PRO A 426 12.13 -5.69 -39.81
N ILE A 427 13.14 -5.68 -40.63
CA ILE A 427 14.13 -6.77 -40.70
C ILE A 427 15.49 -6.17 -40.32
N ASP A 428 16.18 -6.80 -39.42
CA ASP A 428 17.54 -6.41 -39.00
C ASP A 428 18.40 -7.64 -38.71
#